data_ab29dc9b0760db51dc321d55f2d1f033
#
_entry.id   ab29dc9b0760db51dc321d55f2d1f033
#
_cell.length_a   1.000
_cell.length_b   1.000
_cell.length_c   1.000
_cell.angle_alpha   90.00
_cell.angle_beta   90.00
_cell.angle_gamma   90.00
#
_symmetry.space_group_name_H-M   'P 1'
#
loop_
_entity.id
_entity.type
_entity.pdbx_description
1 polymer ?
#
loop_
_entity_poly.entity_id
_entity_poly.type
_entity_poly.pdbx_seq_one_letter_code
_entity_poly.pdbx_strand_id
1 'polypeptide(L)'
;MSSLFLLYPGTQGFGGIAQAKYQMFLLLCGGYTALMLLLLAESALVSGKKCRNLKAVLKETNWTQRFLALYLLFTWLSALLSPYFPETVIGVSRYEGALTISIYVVCFFLVRAYGRIDRVLITVFGAAVTLFDLLCIAQLYGGNPFTLYPVGYGYADAGVAYSGAYLGTIGNVDLVAAFFCLAIPAFWATILRSHERKRYYLIVPLALSLFVLVKMNVLAGFVGVFAGGAISYVVIAPVGETHRRALAAAFFCLVVGSLAALYCVDFGGVFHELHSIMHGEISTTFGSGRIHIWEQVLSAVPGHFLFGTGPDTMLYGGLEAFTRYDESLGGTIIGRIDVAHNEYLNILYHQGIFALAAYLGALAAAAKKWLRDSGRNALVAVLGTMLLCYGIQAFFGFSMIMTAPYFYLTLALFDKSDV
;
A
#
# COMPACT_ATOMS: atom_id res chain seq x y z
N MET A 1 6.82 -3.48 16.92
CA MET A 1 7.34 -4.05 15.65
C MET A 1 7.17 -3.10 14.48
N SER A 2 5.95 -2.67 14.11
CA SER A 2 5.71 -1.77 12.98
C SER A 2 6.49 -0.45 13.07
N SER A 3 6.54 0.18 14.24
CA SER A 3 7.29 1.43 14.45
C SER A 3 8.80 1.26 14.32
N LEU A 4 9.37 0.15 14.82
CA LEU A 4 10.78 -0.17 14.63
C LEU A 4 11.10 -0.42 13.15
N PHE A 5 10.23 -1.14 12.45
CA PHE A 5 10.37 -1.38 11.03
C PHE A 5 10.33 -0.06 10.22
N LEU A 6 9.40 0.87 10.57
CA LEU A 6 9.34 2.19 9.96
C LEU A 6 10.67 2.94 10.12
N LEU A 7 11.18 3.02 11.34
CA LEU A 7 12.35 3.86 11.67
C LEU A 7 13.70 3.23 11.32
N TYR A 8 13.75 1.98 10.90
CA TYR A 8 15.01 1.31 10.55
C TYR A 8 15.59 1.84 9.23
N PRO A 9 16.73 2.53 9.22
CA PRO A 9 17.29 3.18 8.04
C PRO A 9 18.07 2.22 7.13
N GLY A 10 18.42 1.01 7.61
CA GLY A 10 19.43 0.18 6.95
C GLY A 10 20.86 0.71 7.18
N THR A 11 21.85 -0.02 6.67
CA THR A 11 23.27 0.33 6.83
C THR A 11 23.99 0.60 5.50
N GLN A 12 23.31 0.40 4.36
CA GLN A 12 23.91 0.49 3.02
C GLN A 12 23.37 1.65 2.19
N GLY A 13 22.71 2.62 2.84
CA GLY A 13 22.05 3.71 2.14
C GLY A 13 20.86 3.25 1.29
N PHE A 14 20.36 4.13 0.43
CA PHE A 14 19.19 3.83 -0.42
C PHE A 14 19.44 2.71 -1.44
N GLY A 15 20.67 2.51 -1.92
CA GLY A 15 21.01 1.43 -2.83
C GLY A 15 20.79 0.02 -2.27
N GLY A 16 20.95 -0.14 -0.93
CA GLY A 16 20.73 -1.40 -0.24
C GLY A 16 19.43 -1.45 0.57
N ILE A 17 18.57 -0.42 0.51
CA ILE A 17 17.43 -0.27 1.43
C ILE A 17 16.41 -1.41 1.29
N ALA A 18 16.15 -1.89 0.08
CA ALA A 18 15.21 -3.00 -0.14
C ALA A 18 15.68 -4.27 0.56
N GLN A 19 16.96 -4.62 0.41
CA GLN A 19 17.56 -5.79 1.07
C GLN A 19 17.56 -5.64 2.58
N ALA A 20 17.97 -4.48 3.11
CA ALA A 20 17.99 -4.21 4.54
C ALA A 20 16.59 -4.28 5.16
N LYS A 21 15.58 -3.71 4.48
CA LYS A 21 14.18 -3.80 4.91
C LYS A 21 13.65 -5.22 4.82
N TYR A 22 14.01 -5.99 3.81
CA TYR A 22 13.62 -7.39 3.70
C TYR A 22 14.17 -8.23 4.86
N GLN A 23 15.45 -8.07 5.19
CA GLN A 23 16.06 -8.75 6.33
C GLN A 23 15.35 -8.38 7.65
N MET A 24 15.07 -7.09 7.86
CA MET A 24 14.34 -6.62 9.04
C MET A 24 12.89 -7.14 9.06
N PHE A 25 12.21 -7.23 7.90
CA PHE A 25 10.90 -7.83 7.77
C PHE A 25 10.91 -9.31 8.14
N LEU A 26 11.88 -10.08 7.63
CA LEU A 26 12.01 -11.50 7.99
C LEU A 26 12.27 -11.68 9.49
N LEU A 27 13.12 -10.81 10.09
CA LEU A 27 13.38 -10.86 11.52
C LEU A 27 12.12 -10.55 12.35
N LEU A 28 11.42 -9.48 12.03
CA LEU A 28 10.28 -9.02 12.84
C LEU A 28 8.99 -9.78 12.50
N CYS A 29 8.56 -9.81 11.26
CA CYS A 29 7.30 -10.44 10.87
C CYS A 29 7.45 -11.95 10.69
N GLY A 30 8.52 -12.39 10.05
CA GLY A 30 8.85 -13.80 9.90
C GLY A 30 9.14 -14.48 11.24
N GLY A 31 10.00 -13.87 12.07
CA GLY A 31 10.30 -14.38 13.41
C GLY A 31 9.09 -14.40 14.33
N TYR A 32 8.26 -13.36 14.32
CA TYR A 32 6.98 -13.35 15.05
C TYR A 32 6.04 -14.47 14.57
N THR A 33 5.92 -14.63 13.26
CA THR A 33 5.09 -15.67 12.65
C THR A 33 5.56 -17.06 13.07
N ALA A 34 6.86 -17.35 12.95
CA ALA A 34 7.44 -18.62 13.33
C ALA A 34 7.24 -18.93 14.83
N LEU A 35 7.52 -17.94 15.71
CA LEU A 35 7.32 -18.08 17.15
C LEU A 35 5.86 -18.38 17.49
N MET A 36 4.92 -17.62 16.92
CA MET A 36 3.50 -17.84 17.20
C MET A 36 3.00 -19.20 16.69
N LEU A 37 3.46 -19.65 15.53
CA LEU A 37 3.11 -20.98 15.01
C LEU A 37 3.68 -22.10 15.90
N LEU A 38 4.90 -21.96 16.40
CA LEU A 38 5.50 -22.90 17.36
C LEU A 38 4.70 -22.98 18.67
N LEU A 39 4.34 -21.82 19.26
CA LEU A 39 3.52 -21.77 20.48
C LEU A 39 2.12 -22.38 20.27
N LEU A 40 1.52 -22.17 19.09
CA LEU A 40 0.23 -22.77 18.74
C LEU A 40 0.35 -24.28 18.57
N ALA A 41 1.43 -24.76 17.94
CA ALA A 41 1.69 -26.19 17.79
C ALA A 41 1.93 -26.86 19.16
N GLU A 42 2.74 -26.28 20.03
CA GLU A 42 2.94 -26.75 21.40
C GLU A 42 1.61 -26.81 22.17
N SER A 43 0.81 -25.74 22.14
CA SER A 43 -0.49 -25.69 22.79
C SER A 43 -1.44 -26.77 22.27
N ALA A 44 -1.42 -27.06 20.97
CA ALA A 44 -2.22 -28.12 20.37
C ALA A 44 -1.80 -29.51 20.83
N LEU A 45 -0.49 -29.75 20.92
CA LEU A 45 0.08 -31.02 21.40
C LEU A 45 -0.24 -31.26 22.89
N VAL A 46 -0.03 -30.25 23.73
CA VAL A 46 -0.28 -30.34 25.19
C VAL A 46 -1.77 -30.49 25.50
N SER A 47 -2.63 -29.77 24.78
CA SER A 47 -4.08 -29.77 25.05
C SER A 47 -4.80 -31.04 24.53
N GLY A 48 -4.15 -31.87 23.72
CA GLY A 48 -4.76 -33.06 23.10
C GLY A 48 -5.99 -32.75 22.22
N LYS A 49 -6.21 -31.48 21.88
CA LYS A 49 -7.37 -31.05 21.08
C LYS A 49 -7.23 -31.60 19.66
N LYS A 50 -8.20 -32.42 19.25
CA LYS A 50 -8.31 -32.87 17.85
C LYS A 50 -8.38 -31.66 16.90
N CYS A 51 -7.71 -31.79 15.74
CA CYS A 51 -7.79 -30.82 14.66
C CYS A 51 -9.26 -30.49 14.37
N ARG A 52 -9.58 -29.20 14.35
CA ARG A 52 -10.96 -28.76 14.07
C ARG A 52 -11.39 -29.22 12.68
N ASN A 53 -12.62 -29.70 12.55
CA ASN A 53 -13.18 -30.06 11.26
C ASN A 53 -13.22 -28.81 10.34
N LEU A 54 -12.79 -28.96 9.08
CA LEU A 54 -12.77 -27.91 8.07
C LEU A 54 -14.12 -27.18 7.95
N LYS A 55 -15.25 -27.92 8.05
CA LYS A 55 -16.60 -27.32 8.03
C LYS A 55 -16.83 -26.34 9.20
N ALA A 56 -16.30 -26.64 10.39
CA ALA A 56 -16.41 -25.75 11.55
C ALA A 56 -15.55 -24.51 11.36
N VAL A 57 -14.33 -24.65 10.84
CA VAL A 57 -13.43 -23.51 10.54
C VAL A 57 -14.07 -22.60 9.48
N LEU A 58 -14.60 -23.17 8.40
CA LEU A 58 -15.28 -22.40 7.35
C LEU A 58 -16.53 -21.68 7.86
N LYS A 59 -17.26 -22.25 8.84
CA LYS A 59 -18.43 -21.60 9.43
C LYS A 59 -18.06 -20.37 10.30
N GLU A 60 -16.90 -20.41 10.94
CA GLU A 60 -16.41 -19.35 11.82
C GLU A 60 -15.65 -18.24 11.07
N THR A 61 -15.19 -18.49 9.84
CA THR A 61 -14.47 -17.50 9.02
C THR A 61 -15.42 -16.61 8.23
N ASN A 62 -15.10 -15.33 8.17
CA ASN A 62 -15.81 -14.36 7.33
C ASN A 62 -15.26 -14.34 5.89
N TRP A 63 -15.87 -13.54 5.01
CA TRP A 63 -15.49 -13.47 3.60
C TRP A 63 -14.10 -12.89 3.38
N THR A 64 -13.67 -11.89 4.14
CA THR A 64 -12.30 -11.33 4.04
C THR A 64 -11.26 -12.42 4.26
N GLN A 65 -11.43 -13.23 5.30
CA GLN A 65 -10.52 -14.33 5.65
C GLN A 65 -10.50 -15.43 4.59
N ARG A 66 -11.68 -15.82 4.07
CA ARG A 66 -11.78 -16.82 3.01
C ARG A 66 -11.09 -16.38 1.75
N PHE A 67 -11.32 -15.14 1.33
CA PHE A 67 -10.69 -14.58 0.15
C PHE A 67 -9.17 -14.40 0.31
N LEU A 68 -8.66 -14.02 1.49
CA LEU A 68 -7.21 -13.98 1.73
C LEU A 68 -6.58 -15.37 1.73
N ALA A 69 -7.28 -16.39 2.26
CA ALA A 69 -6.82 -17.77 2.17
C ALA A 69 -6.78 -18.28 0.72
N LEU A 70 -7.78 -17.94 -0.10
CA LEU A 70 -7.80 -18.23 -1.54
C LEU A 70 -6.70 -17.46 -2.28
N TYR A 71 -6.47 -16.18 -1.94
CA TYR A 71 -5.39 -15.39 -2.51
C TYR A 71 -4.03 -16.07 -2.27
N LEU A 72 -3.76 -16.50 -1.04
CA LEU A 72 -2.54 -17.23 -0.70
C LEU A 72 -2.43 -18.58 -1.45
N LEU A 73 -3.54 -19.32 -1.55
CA LEU A 73 -3.58 -20.56 -2.33
C LEU A 73 -3.19 -20.32 -3.79
N PHE A 74 -3.81 -19.34 -4.45
CA PHE A 74 -3.52 -19.02 -5.84
C PHE A 74 -2.12 -18.43 -6.05
N THR A 75 -1.59 -17.69 -5.07
CA THR A 75 -0.18 -17.26 -5.07
C THR A 75 0.78 -18.45 -5.12
N TRP A 76 0.56 -19.50 -4.30
CA TRP A 76 1.39 -20.69 -4.32
C TRP A 76 1.18 -21.53 -5.58
N LEU A 77 -0.04 -21.63 -6.08
CA LEU A 77 -0.29 -22.30 -7.37
C LEU A 77 0.45 -21.59 -8.50
N SER A 78 0.40 -20.26 -8.54
CA SER A 78 1.17 -19.46 -9.49
C SER A 78 2.67 -19.71 -9.37
N ALA A 79 3.21 -19.67 -8.14
CA ALA A 79 4.63 -19.90 -7.90
C ALA A 79 5.10 -21.28 -8.37
N LEU A 80 4.34 -22.35 -8.02
CA LEU A 80 4.69 -23.72 -8.36
C LEU A 80 4.53 -24.06 -9.85
N LEU A 81 3.60 -23.39 -10.54
CA LEU A 81 3.39 -23.55 -11.99
C LEU A 81 4.30 -22.65 -12.84
N SER A 82 5.03 -21.74 -12.20
CA SER A 82 5.92 -20.82 -12.87
C SER A 82 7.16 -21.54 -13.46
N PRO A 83 7.59 -21.19 -14.69
CA PRO A 83 8.86 -21.65 -15.22
C PRO A 83 10.07 -21.13 -14.45
N TYR A 84 9.87 -20.14 -13.57
CA TYR A 84 10.92 -19.49 -12.77
C TYR A 84 10.96 -19.99 -11.32
N PHE A 85 10.33 -21.11 -11.02
CA PHE A 85 10.50 -21.75 -9.71
C PHE A 85 11.94 -22.32 -9.61
N PRO A 86 12.71 -22.11 -8.49
CA PRO A 86 12.26 -21.66 -7.14
C PRO A 86 12.37 -20.13 -6.89
N GLU A 87 12.78 -19.30 -7.82
CA GLU A 87 12.97 -17.86 -7.63
C GLU A 87 11.67 -17.15 -7.17
N THR A 88 10.52 -17.65 -7.62
CA THR A 88 9.20 -17.16 -7.19
C THR A 88 8.92 -17.25 -5.70
N VAL A 89 9.72 -18.05 -4.95
CA VAL A 89 9.55 -18.19 -3.50
C VAL A 89 9.98 -16.93 -2.76
N ILE A 90 11.13 -16.35 -3.14
CA ILE A 90 11.66 -15.13 -2.53
C ILE A 90 11.28 -13.90 -3.36
N GLY A 91 11.26 -14.04 -4.68
CA GLY A 91 11.09 -12.98 -5.65
C GLY A 91 12.42 -12.59 -6.31
N VAL A 92 12.33 -12.06 -7.53
CA VAL A 92 13.50 -11.78 -8.40
C VAL A 92 14.05 -10.37 -8.15
N SER A 93 13.18 -9.38 -7.92
CA SER A 93 13.61 -7.97 -7.91
C SER A 93 13.21 -7.21 -6.64
N ARG A 94 12.06 -7.51 -6.07
CA ARG A 94 11.46 -6.70 -4.99
C ARG A 94 11.16 -7.48 -3.71
N TYR A 95 11.57 -8.74 -3.63
CA TYR A 95 11.32 -9.64 -2.50
C TYR A 95 9.82 -9.90 -2.24
N GLU A 96 8.97 -9.75 -3.26
CA GLU A 96 7.51 -9.97 -3.18
C GLU A 96 7.14 -11.40 -3.64
N GLY A 97 7.98 -12.39 -3.32
CA GLY A 97 7.74 -13.79 -3.60
C GLY A 97 6.66 -14.43 -2.72
N ALA A 98 6.35 -15.69 -3.01
CA ALA A 98 5.28 -16.44 -2.32
C ALA A 98 5.52 -16.55 -0.80
N LEU A 99 6.76 -16.62 -0.33
CA LEU A 99 7.11 -16.62 1.09
C LEU A 99 6.72 -15.30 1.76
N THR A 100 7.06 -14.18 1.16
CA THR A 100 6.74 -12.84 1.68
C THR A 100 5.23 -12.65 1.80
N ILE A 101 4.48 -13.00 0.73
CA ILE A 101 3.02 -12.95 0.73
C ILE A 101 2.42 -13.90 1.78
N SER A 102 3.03 -15.08 1.99
CA SER A 102 2.63 -16.00 3.06
C SER A 102 2.77 -15.36 4.44
N ILE A 103 3.89 -14.69 4.70
CA ILE A 103 4.11 -13.99 5.98
C ILE A 103 3.07 -12.89 6.16
N TYR A 104 2.72 -12.10 5.13
CA TYR A 104 1.66 -11.10 5.21
C TYR A 104 0.32 -11.70 5.62
N VAL A 105 -0.12 -12.75 4.92
CA VAL A 105 -1.43 -13.38 5.16
C VAL A 105 -1.45 -14.10 6.51
N VAL A 106 -0.38 -14.80 6.90
CA VAL A 106 -0.31 -15.46 8.21
C VAL A 106 -0.27 -14.41 9.34
N CYS A 107 0.50 -13.33 9.19
CA CYS A 107 0.47 -12.19 10.12
C CYS A 107 -0.93 -11.59 10.25
N PHE A 108 -1.68 -11.45 9.14
CA PHE A 108 -3.09 -11.03 9.19
C PHE A 108 -3.89 -11.94 10.13
N PHE A 109 -3.84 -13.26 9.97
CA PHE A 109 -4.60 -14.19 10.82
C PHE A 109 -4.15 -14.14 12.28
N LEU A 110 -2.84 -14.04 12.55
CA LEU A 110 -2.30 -13.96 13.91
C LEU A 110 -2.68 -12.65 14.60
N VAL A 111 -2.54 -11.52 13.91
CA VAL A 111 -2.90 -10.21 14.47
C VAL A 111 -4.42 -10.10 14.66
N ARG A 112 -5.20 -10.62 13.74
CA ARG A 112 -6.65 -10.73 13.92
C ARG A 112 -7.02 -11.53 15.17
N ALA A 113 -6.38 -12.65 15.40
CA ALA A 113 -6.65 -13.51 16.56
C ALA A 113 -6.18 -12.87 17.88
N TYR A 114 -4.95 -12.38 17.94
CA TYR A 114 -4.26 -12.01 19.17
C TYR A 114 -3.96 -10.52 19.29
N GLY A 115 -3.98 -9.74 18.20
CA GLY A 115 -3.70 -8.30 18.22
C GLY A 115 -4.68 -7.53 19.10
N ARG A 116 -4.24 -6.42 19.65
CA ARG A 116 -5.07 -5.48 20.40
C ARG A 116 -4.80 -4.07 19.90
N ILE A 117 -5.85 -3.27 19.83
CA ILE A 117 -5.73 -1.84 19.58
C ILE A 117 -6.00 -1.15 20.90
N ASP A 118 -4.99 -0.43 21.37
CA ASP A 118 -5.08 0.41 22.55
C ASP A 118 -4.49 1.79 22.27
N ARG A 119 -4.56 2.67 23.27
CA ARG A 119 -3.99 4.01 23.15
C ARG A 119 -2.48 4.01 22.96
N VAL A 120 -1.80 3.01 23.54
CA VAL A 120 -0.33 2.89 23.43
C VAL A 120 0.05 2.66 21.99
N LEU A 121 -0.66 1.77 21.28
CA LEU A 121 -0.39 1.46 19.88
C LEU A 121 -0.48 2.73 19.01
N ILE A 122 -1.58 3.50 19.12
CA ILE A 122 -1.76 4.71 18.29
C ILE A 122 -0.80 5.83 18.67
N THR A 123 -0.45 5.95 19.96
CA THR A 123 0.54 6.93 20.43
C THR A 123 1.95 6.60 19.91
N VAL A 124 2.37 5.33 20.02
CA VAL A 124 3.66 4.87 19.53
C VAL A 124 3.74 4.97 18.01
N PHE A 125 2.65 4.64 17.31
CA PHE A 125 2.58 4.83 15.87
C PHE A 125 2.70 6.31 15.47
N GLY A 126 1.94 7.20 16.12
CA GLY A 126 2.01 8.64 15.88
C GLY A 126 3.41 9.22 16.16
N ALA A 127 4.07 8.80 17.26
CA ALA A 127 5.44 9.21 17.57
C ALA A 127 6.44 8.71 16.51
N ALA A 128 6.31 7.45 16.06
CA ALA A 128 7.18 6.90 15.03
C ALA A 128 7.00 7.63 13.68
N VAL A 129 5.76 7.95 13.30
CA VAL A 129 5.48 8.72 12.09
C VAL A 129 6.02 10.14 12.22
N THR A 130 5.89 10.78 13.38
CA THR A 130 6.50 12.11 13.62
C THR A 130 8.02 12.09 13.41
N LEU A 131 8.72 11.07 13.96
CA LEU A 131 10.16 10.93 13.75
C LEU A 131 10.53 10.64 12.29
N PHE A 132 9.73 9.83 11.61
CA PHE A 132 9.87 9.58 10.18
C PHE A 132 9.69 10.87 9.36
N ASP A 133 8.66 11.65 9.65
CA ASP A 133 8.38 12.91 8.98
C ASP A 133 9.51 13.95 9.20
N LEU A 134 10.03 14.04 10.43
CA LEU A 134 11.18 14.92 10.73
C LEU A 134 12.43 14.51 9.95
N LEU A 135 12.68 13.20 9.80
CA LEU A 135 13.74 12.70 8.95
C LEU A 135 13.51 13.11 7.48
N CYS A 136 12.31 12.91 6.96
CA CYS A 136 11.96 13.32 5.60
C CYS A 136 12.14 14.82 5.40
N ILE A 137 11.71 15.65 6.35
CA ILE A 137 11.88 17.10 6.30
C ILE A 137 13.37 17.46 6.28
N ALA A 138 14.19 16.85 7.14
CA ALA A 138 15.63 17.09 7.12
C ALA A 138 16.23 16.79 5.74
N GLN A 139 15.83 15.70 5.10
CA GLN A 139 16.30 15.31 3.76
C GLN A 139 15.82 16.29 2.67
N LEU A 140 14.57 16.72 2.72
CA LEU A 140 14.01 17.71 1.78
C LEU A 140 14.74 19.06 1.81
N TYR A 141 15.38 19.39 2.93
CA TYR A 141 16.17 20.62 3.13
C TYR A 141 17.69 20.38 3.09
N GLY A 142 18.13 19.31 2.43
CA GLY A 142 19.55 19.05 2.17
C GLY A 142 20.28 18.27 3.26
N GLY A 143 19.58 17.85 4.33
CA GLY A 143 20.16 16.94 5.31
C GLY A 143 20.35 15.53 4.75
N ASN A 144 21.35 14.83 5.25
CA ASN A 144 21.58 13.41 4.94
C ASN A 144 21.77 12.57 6.22
N PRO A 145 20.75 12.52 7.11
CA PRO A 145 20.81 11.69 8.30
C PRO A 145 21.02 10.22 7.91
N PHE A 146 21.81 9.50 8.71
CA PHE A 146 22.17 8.09 8.48
C PHE A 146 22.92 7.81 7.18
N THR A 147 23.46 8.85 6.51
CA THR A 147 24.20 8.71 5.23
C THR A 147 23.45 7.89 4.18
N LEU A 148 22.12 8.11 4.08
CA LEU A 148 21.26 7.39 3.13
C LEU A 148 21.55 7.77 1.68
N TYR A 149 21.90 9.03 1.41
CA TYR A 149 22.43 9.45 0.10
C TYR A 149 23.93 9.27 0.02
N PRO A 150 24.50 9.02 -1.16
CA PRO A 150 25.94 9.07 -1.37
C PRO A 150 26.54 10.41 -0.95
N VAL A 151 27.85 10.44 -0.67
CA VAL A 151 28.55 11.67 -0.26
C VAL A 151 28.40 12.75 -1.35
N GLY A 152 27.97 13.93 -0.96
CA GLY A 152 27.73 15.06 -1.86
C GLY A 152 26.36 15.06 -2.55
N TYR A 153 25.50 14.07 -2.28
CA TYR A 153 24.15 14.01 -2.81
C TYR A 153 23.11 14.24 -1.70
N GLY A 154 21.94 14.74 -2.13
CA GLY A 154 20.76 14.95 -1.28
C GLY A 154 19.48 14.60 -2.01
N TYR A 155 18.34 14.98 -1.47
CA TYR A 155 17.04 14.69 -2.08
C TYR A 155 16.92 15.27 -3.51
N ALA A 156 17.43 16.48 -3.75
CA ALA A 156 17.40 17.12 -5.07
C ALA A 156 18.23 16.37 -6.12
N ASP A 157 19.27 15.65 -5.67
CA ASP A 157 20.19 14.92 -6.54
C ASP A 157 19.85 13.43 -6.61
N ALA A 158 18.77 12.98 -6.00
CA ALA A 158 18.42 11.56 -5.88
C ALA A 158 18.26 10.91 -7.28
N GLY A 159 17.75 11.63 -8.27
CA GLY A 159 17.61 11.15 -9.64
C GLY A 159 18.94 10.83 -10.31
N VAL A 160 20.05 11.44 -9.90
CA VAL A 160 21.41 11.18 -10.41
C VAL A 160 21.99 9.89 -9.83
N ALA A 161 21.74 9.65 -8.54
CA ALA A 161 22.23 8.47 -7.82
C ALA A 161 21.30 7.25 -7.96
N TYR A 162 20.01 7.48 -8.21
CA TYR A 162 18.97 6.46 -8.24
C TYR A 162 18.03 6.68 -9.44
N SER A 163 17.28 5.64 -9.82
CA SER A 163 16.27 5.72 -10.90
C SER A 163 15.00 6.52 -10.52
N GLY A 164 15.02 7.30 -9.46
CA GLY A 164 13.90 8.12 -8.98
C GLY A 164 14.22 8.85 -7.70
N ALA A 165 13.26 9.57 -7.14
CA ALA A 165 13.38 10.22 -5.86
C ALA A 165 13.21 9.23 -4.70
N TYR A 166 14.02 9.41 -3.66
CA TYR A 166 14.05 8.55 -2.47
C TYR A 166 13.97 9.41 -1.21
N LEU A 167 13.19 8.97 -0.22
CA LEU A 167 12.91 9.75 0.98
C LEU A 167 12.70 8.87 2.22
N GLY A 168 13.10 9.35 3.37
CA GLY A 168 12.91 8.72 4.66
C GLY A 168 13.68 7.41 4.77
N THR A 169 13.16 6.49 5.55
CA THR A 169 13.65 5.11 5.70
C THR A 169 12.88 4.11 4.83
N ILE A 170 11.88 4.57 4.10
CA ILE A 170 11.11 3.76 3.15
C ILE A 170 11.81 3.75 1.79
N GLY A 171 12.41 4.86 1.40
CA GLY A 171 13.13 5.00 0.15
C GLY A 171 12.25 5.59 -0.95
N ASN A 172 11.86 4.80 -1.94
CA ASN A 172 11.09 5.28 -3.10
C ASN A 172 9.86 6.11 -2.70
N VAL A 173 9.69 7.30 -3.28
CA VAL A 173 8.62 8.26 -2.91
C VAL A 173 7.21 7.72 -3.20
N ASP A 174 7.02 6.84 -4.19
CA ASP A 174 5.72 6.20 -4.43
C ASP A 174 5.31 5.31 -3.24
N LEU A 175 6.29 4.62 -2.62
CA LEU A 175 6.07 3.81 -1.41
C LEU A 175 5.85 4.69 -0.17
N VAL A 176 6.54 5.83 -0.06
CA VAL A 176 6.26 6.82 1.00
C VAL A 176 4.84 7.35 0.86
N ALA A 177 4.39 7.65 -0.35
CA ALA A 177 3.02 8.07 -0.63
C ALA A 177 1.99 6.98 -0.26
N ALA A 178 2.26 5.72 -0.58
CA ALA A 178 1.44 4.58 -0.17
C ALA A 178 1.34 4.45 1.36
N PHE A 179 2.46 4.63 2.07
CA PHE A 179 2.48 4.67 3.53
C PHE A 179 1.64 5.83 4.09
N PHE A 180 1.73 7.01 3.51
CA PHE A 180 0.92 8.16 3.92
C PHE A 180 -0.57 7.97 3.66
N CYS A 181 -0.97 7.18 2.67
CA CYS A 181 -2.36 6.77 2.47
C CYS A 181 -2.91 5.87 3.59
N LEU A 182 -2.05 5.30 4.43
CA LEU A 182 -2.45 4.64 5.68
C LEU A 182 -2.30 5.59 6.88
N ALA A 183 -1.19 6.31 7.01
CA ALA A 183 -0.88 7.11 8.20
C ALA A 183 -1.74 8.37 8.33
N ILE A 184 -1.89 9.16 7.28
CA ILE A 184 -2.70 10.39 7.31
C ILE A 184 -4.16 10.12 7.68
N PRO A 185 -4.86 9.14 7.04
CA PRO A 185 -6.22 8.77 7.43
C PRO A 185 -6.32 8.27 8.87
N ALA A 186 -5.33 7.52 9.37
CA ALA A 186 -5.31 7.08 10.76
C ALA A 186 -5.43 8.26 11.74
N PHE A 187 -4.78 9.38 11.45
CA PHE A 187 -4.77 10.54 12.33
C PHE A 187 -6.05 11.37 12.20
N TRP A 188 -6.40 11.84 10.99
CA TRP A 188 -7.56 12.73 10.86
C TRP A 188 -8.88 12.03 11.17
N ALA A 189 -9.05 10.74 10.77
CA ALA A 189 -10.27 10.01 11.07
C ALA A 189 -10.39 9.70 12.58
N THR A 190 -9.25 9.44 13.28
CA THR A 190 -9.24 9.31 14.74
C THR A 190 -9.61 10.64 15.40
N ILE A 191 -9.08 11.77 14.94
CA ILE A 191 -9.46 13.10 15.44
C ILE A 191 -10.96 13.35 15.24
N LEU A 192 -11.51 12.96 14.09
CA LEU A 192 -12.93 13.14 13.79
C LEU A 192 -13.84 12.25 14.64
N ARG A 193 -13.48 10.99 14.84
CA ARG A 193 -14.37 9.95 15.43
C ARG A 193 -14.18 9.73 16.91
N SER A 194 -13.06 10.15 17.50
CA SER A 194 -12.82 10.00 18.94
C SER A 194 -13.47 11.14 19.74
N HIS A 195 -14.02 10.83 20.90
CA HIS A 195 -14.55 11.84 21.83
C HIS A 195 -13.53 12.30 22.88
N GLU A 196 -12.32 11.75 22.88
CA GLU A 196 -11.29 12.07 23.86
C GLU A 196 -10.57 13.37 23.52
N ARG A 197 -10.44 14.28 24.47
CA ARG A 197 -9.70 15.55 24.27
C ARG A 197 -8.23 15.31 23.91
N LYS A 198 -7.61 14.26 24.43
CA LYS A 198 -6.19 13.92 24.17
C LYS A 198 -5.91 13.57 22.70
N ARG A 199 -6.95 13.28 21.87
CA ARG A 199 -6.77 12.99 20.44
C ARG A 199 -6.03 14.08 19.66
N TYR A 200 -6.06 15.31 20.14
CA TYR A 200 -5.46 16.45 19.42
C TYR A 200 -3.93 16.39 19.33
N TYR A 201 -3.24 15.55 20.11
CA TYR A 201 -1.81 15.32 19.88
C TYR A 201 -1.52 14.73 18.49
N LEU A 202 -2.49 14.06 17.86
CA LEU A 202 -2.37 13.52 16.51
C LEU A 202 -2.36 14.59 15.40
N ILE A 203 -2.65 15.85 15.73
CA ILE A 203 -2.51 16.97 14.78
C ILE A 203 -1.05 17.15 14.36
N VAL A 204 -0.10 16.87 15.25
CA VAL A 204 1.34 17.01 14.96
C VAL A 204 1.77 16.06 13.84
N PRO A 205 1.67 14.72 13.97
CA PRO A 205 2.01 13.82 12.87
C PRO A 205 1.15 14.06 11.63
N LEU A 206 -0.14 14.41 11.76
CA LEU A 206 -1.00 14.74 10.62
C LEU A 206 -0.45 15.92 9.81
N ALA A 207 -0.11 17.03 10.48
CA ALA A 207 0.40 18.23 9.82
C ALA A 207 1.76 17.99 9.16
N LEU A 208 2.66 17.28 9.84
CA LEU A 208 3.98 16.94 9.29
C LEU A 208 3.88 15.99 8.09
N SER A 209 3.07 14.93 8.18
CA SER A 209 2.86 13.99 7.06
C SER A 209 2.23 14.69 5.84
N LEU A 210 1.24 15.60 6.07
CA LEU A 210 0.67 16.39 4.98
C LEU A 210 1.73 17.33 4.36
N PHE A 211 2.56 17.97 5.17
CA PHE A 211 3.64 18.82 4.69
C PHE A 211 4.64 18.04 3.82
N VAL A 212 5.08 16.86 4.27
CA VAL A 212 5.98 15.99 3.51
C VAL A 212 5.31 15.51 2.22
N LEU A 213 4.04 15.09 2.26
CA LEU A 213 3.29 14.67 1.07
C LEU A 213 3.22 15.78 0.01
N VAL A 214 2.94 17.02 0.44
CA VAL A 214 2.90 18.18 -0.48
C VAL A 214 4.29 18.45 -1.07
N LYS A 215 5.34 18.40 -0.27
CA LYS A 215 6.71 18.66 -0.72
C LYS A 215 7.26 17.60 -1.67
N MET A 216 6.93 16.34 -1.47
CA MET A 216 7.39 15.28 -2.38
C MET A 216 6.58 15.20 -3.69
N ASN A 217 5.42 15.86 -3.77
CA ASN A 217 4.62 16.05 -4.97
C ASN A 217 4.30 14.78 -5.75
N VAL A 218 3.88 13.70 -5.06
CA VAL A 218 3.51 12.42 -5.69
C VAL A 218 2.01 12.35 -5.91
N LEU A 219 1.58 12.38 -7.18
CA LEU A 219 0.16 12.41 -7.57
C LEU A 219 -0.64 11.25 -6.98
N ALA A 220 -0.10 10.03 -7.01
CA ALA A 220 -0.76 8.84 -6.45
C ALA A 220 -1.11 9.02 -4.96
N GLY A 221 -0.22 9.67 -4.19
CA GLY A 221 -0.47 10.01 -2.79
C GLY A 221 -1.58 11.04 -2.61
N PHE A 222 -1.58 12.08 -3.45
CA PHE A 222 -2.66 13.08 -3.42
C PHE A 222 -4.02 12.44 -3.73
N VAL A 223 -4.12 11.64 -4.79
CA VAL A 223 -5.36 10.96 -5.14
C VAL A 223 -5.81 10.03 -4.01
N GLY A 224 -4.91 9.20 -3.46
CA GLY A 224 -5.23 8.31 -2.35
C GLY A 224 -5.72 9.06 -1.10
N VAL A 225 -4.99 10.07 -0.65
CA VAL A 225 -5.31 10.81 0.58
C VAL A 225 -6.52 11.72 0.40
N PHE A 226 -6.57 12.53 -0.66
CA PHE A 226 -7.63 13.55 -0.79
C PHE A 226 -8.92 12.98 -1.39
N ALA A 227 -8.86 12.19 -2.49
CA ALA A 227 -10.07 11.58 -3.03
C ALA A 227 -10.61 10.50 -2.08
N GLY A 228 -9.74 9.60 -1.59
CA GLY A 228 -10.13 8.60 -0.60
C GLY A 228 -10.61 9.22 0.71
N GLY A 229 -9.95 10.30 1.16
CA GLY A 229 -10.35 11.08 2.33
C GLY A 229 -11.72 11.74 2.17
N ALA A 230 -12.01 12.34 1.03
CA ALA A 230 -13.29 12.98 0.75
C ALA A 230 -14.44 11.96 0.68
N ILE A 231 -14.24 10.84 -0.02
CA ILE A 231 -15.20 9.73 -0.03
C ILE A 231 -15.45 9.23 1.39
N SER A 232 -14.38 9.02 2.15
CA SER A 232 -14.48 8.56 3.53
C SER A 232 -15.21 9.55 4.42
N TYR A 233 -14.93 10.85 4.28
CA TYR A 233 -15.60 11.88 5.07
C TYR A 233 -17.13 11.84 4.88
N VAL A 234 -17.61 11.69 3.65
CA VAL A 234 -19.05 11.54 3.38
C VAL A 234 -19.65 10.37 4.16
N VAL A 235 -18.92 9.25 4.27
CA VAL A 235 -19.40 8.03 4.93
C VAL A 235 -19.32 8.13 6.44
N ILE A 236 -18.18 8.62 7.00
CA ILE A 236 -17.89 8.54 8.43
C ILE A 236 -18.21 9.82 9.21
N ALA A 237 -18.55 10.93 8.54
CA ALA A 237 -18.87 12.18 9.23
C ALA A 237 -20.02 11.98 10.24
N PRO A 238 -19.91 12.54 11.46
CA PRO A 238 -20.92 12.41 12.49
C PRO A 238 -22.10 13.38 12.25
N VAL A 239 -22.73 13.27 11.08
CA VAL A 239 -23.83 14.12 10.63
C VAL A 239 -25.09 13.31 10.35
N GLY A 240 -26.26 13.93 10.44
CA GLY A 240 -27.54 13.29 10.11
C GLY A 240 -27.65 12.95 8.62
N GLU A 241 -28.59 12.07 8.28
CA GLU A 241 -28.78 11.52 6.94
C GLU A 241 -28.99 12.60 5.87
N THR A 242 -29.75 13.65 6.18
CA THR A 242 -30.01 14.78 5.26
C THR A 242 -28.71 15.50 4.90
N HIS A 243 -27.87 15.81 5.91
CA HIS A 243 -26.57 16.45 5.69
C HIS A 243 -25.61 15.52 4.94
N ARG A 244 -25.65 14.22 5.22
CA ARG A 244 -24.83 13.23 4.52
C ARG A 244 -25.18 13.18 3.02
N ARG A 245 -26.47 13.19 2.67
CA ARG A 245 -26.91 13.27 1.27
C ARG A 245 -26.46 14.57 0.61
N ALA A 246 -26.55 15.69 1.34
CA ALA A 246 -26.05 16.98 0.83
C ALA A 246 -24.52 16.95 0.60
N LEU A 247 -23.74 16.37 1.53
CA LEU A 247 -22.29 16.18 1.36
C LEU A 247 -21.97 15.28 0.16
N ALA A 248 -22.70 14.17 -0.02
CA ALA A 248 -22.54 13.27 -1.16
C ALA A 248 -22.85 13.98 -2.48
N ALA A 249 -23.94 14.75 -2.54
CA ALA A 249 -24.31 15.54 -3.70
C ALA A 249 -23.27 16.63 -4.01
N ALA A 250 -22.80 17.36 -2.98
CA ALA A 250 -21.76 18.36 -3.14
C ALA A 250 -20.44 17.75 -3.64
N PHE A 251 -20.03 16.61 -3.09
CA PHE A 251 -18.85 15.88 -3.56
C PHE A 251 -19.02 15.42 -5.03
N PHE A 252 -20.16 14.85 -5.36
CA PHE A 252 -20.48 14.45 -6.74
C PHE A 252 -20.43 15.64 -7.71
N CYS A 253 -21.06 16.76 -7.35
CA CYS A 253 -21.00 18.00 -8.16
C CYS A 253 -19.57 18.53 -8.30
N LEU A 254 -18.75 18.46 -7.24
CA LEU A 254 -17.36 18.85 -7.29
C LEU A 254 -16.56 17.97 -8.27
N VAL A 255 -16.71 16.64 -8.19
CA VAL A 255 -16.03 15.71 -9.09
C VAL A 255 -16.46 15.94 -10.55
N VAL A 256 -17.78 16.01 -10.82
CA VAL A 256 -18.30 16.26 -12.17
C VAL A 256 -17.84 17.62 -12.69
N GLY A 257 -17.92 18.66 -11.86
CA GLY A 257 -17.45 20.00 -12.21
C GLY A 257 -15.95 20.04 -12.50
N SER A 258 -15.13 19.33 -11.72
CA SER A 258 -13.68 19.24 -11.96
C SER A 258 -13.38 18.51 -13.26
N LEU A 259 -14.06 17.38 -13.54
CA LEU A 259 -13.90 16.64 -14.79
C LEU A 259 -14.36 17.49 -16.00
N ALA A 260 -15.48 18.21 -15.88
CA ALA A 260 -15.94 19.13 -16.92
C ALA A 260 -14.95 20.27 -17.16
N ALA A 261 -14.39 20.84 -16.09
CA ALA A 261 -13.35 21.89 -16.19
C ALA A 261 -12.10 21.36 -16.89
N LEU A 262 -11.63 20.17 -16.51
CA LEU A 262 -10.48 19.48 -17.14
C LEU A 262 -10.74 19.13 -18.61
N TYR A 263 -11.98 18.78 -18.96
CA TYR A 263 -12.35 18.54 -20.35
C TYR A 263 -12.34 19.82 -21.19
N CYS A 264 -12.83 20.94 -20.64
CA CYS A 264 -12.96 22.20 -21.37
C CYS A 264 -11.67 23.04 -21.37
N VAL A 265 -10.81 22.90 -20.38
CA VAL A 265 -9.63 23.78 -20.17
C VAL A 265 -8.39 22.92 -19.89
N ASP A 266 -7.34 23.18 -20.67
CA ASP A 266 -6.01 22.64 -20.40
C ASP A 266 -5.31 23.51 -19.35
N PHE A 267 -5.11 22.95 -18.14
CA PHE A 267 -4.42 23.63 -17.03
C PHE A 267 -2.90 23.41 -17.06
N GLY A 268 -2.38 22.66 -18.04
CA GLY A 268 -0.94 22.35 -18.12
C GLY A 268 -0.47 21.29 -17.11
N GLY A 269 0.80 20.89 -17.23
CA GLY A 269 1.42 19.90 -16.34
C GLY A 269 0.67 18.55 -16.33
N VAL A 270 0.48 17.97 -15.15
CA VAL A 270 -0.25 16.69 -14.99
C VAL A 270 -1.71 16.79 -15.47
N PHE A 271 -2.32 17.96 -15.36
CA PHE A 271 -3.68 18.20 -15.84
C PHE A 271 -3.77 18.22 -17.36
N HIS A 272 -2.70 18.61 -18.06
CA HIS A 272 -2.59 18.47 -19.52
C HIS A 272 -2.68 17.00 -19.96
N GLU A 273 -1.98 16.10 -19.27
CA GLU A 273 -2.08 14.67 -19.58
C GLU A 273 -3.52 14.15 -19.43
N LEU A 274 -4.22 14.54 -18.34
CA LEU A 274 -5.63 14.16 -18.14
C LEU A 274 -6.54 14.79 -19.20
N HIS A 275 -6.34 16.04 -19.55
CA HIS A 275 -7.06 16.73 -20.61
C HIS A 275 -6.90 15.99 -21.94
N SER A 276 -5.68 15.69 -22.35
CA SER A 276 -5.36 14.95 -23.57
C SER A 276 -5.99 13.55 -23.62
N ILE A 277 -5.91 12.79 -22.49
CA ILE A 277 -6.56 11.48 -22.37
C ILE A 277 -8.07 11.59 -22.60
N MET A 278 -8.74 12.60 -22.02
CA MET A 278 -10.17 12.83 -22.19
C MET A 278 -10.57 13.20 -23.63
N HIS A 279 -9.63 13.73 -24.43
CA HIS A 279 -9.81 14.01 -25.85
C HIS A 279 -9.35 12.88 -26.77
N GLY A 280 -8.90 11.74 -26.20
CA GLY A 280 -8.43 10.59 -26.96
C GLY A 280 -6.97 10.70 -27.43
N GLU A 281 -6.25 11.71 -27.00
CA GLU A 281 -4.85 11.94 -27.31
C GLU A 281 -3.99 11.29 -26.24
N ILE A 282 -3.73 9.99 -26.36
CA ILE A 282 -2.99 9.21 -25.37
C ILE A 282 -1.54 9.08 -25.78
N SER A 283 -0.60 9.56 -24.96
CA SER A 283 0.83 9.34 -25.14
C SER A 283 1.35 8.26 -24.19
N THR A 284 2.23 7.41 -24.70
CA THR A 284 2.91 6.37 -23.90
C THR A 284 3.79 6.95 -22.78
N THR A 285 4.17 8.22 -22.88
CA THR A 285 4.98 8.94 -21.88
C THR A 285 4.16 9.42 -20.68
N PHE A 286 2.82 9.48 -20.78
CA PHE A 286 1.95 9.96 -19.72
C PHE A 286 2.04 9.11 -18.46
N GLY A 287 1.83 9.76 -17.31
CA GLY A 287 1.98 9.13 -16.00
C GLY A 287 3.42 8.69 -15.73
N SER A 288 4.41 9.40 -16.23
CA SER A 288 5.83 9.01 -16.12
C SER A 288 6.13 7.64 -16.78
N GLY A 289 5.49 7.38 -17.92
CA GLY A 289 5.64 6.13 -18.68
C GLY A 289 4.71 4.99 -18.22
N ARG A 290 3.78 5.24 -17.28
CA ARG A 290 2.86 4.20 -16.81
C ARG A 290 1.93 3.67 -17.90
N ILE A 291 1.52 4.51 -18.87
CA ILE A 291 0.70 4.06 -20.00
C ILE A 291 1.45 2.99 -20.81
N HIS A 292 2.71 3.23 -21.17
CA HIS A 292 3.54 2.24 -21.85
C HIS A 292 3.68 0.95 -21.02
N ILE A 293 3.99 1.07 -19.72
CA ILE A 293 4.14 -0.08 -18.83
C ILE A 293 2.82 -0.90 -18.79
N TRP A 294 1.66 -0.24 -18.68
CA TRP A 294 0.37 -0.93 -18.66
C TRP A 294 0.03 -1.62 -19.98
N GLU A 295 0.34 -0.99 -21.13
CA GLU A 295 0.19 -1.61 -22.44
C GLU A 295 1.04 -2.87 -22.58
N GLN A 296 2.31 -2.81 -22.19
CA GLN A 296 3.23 -3.96 -22.20
C GLN A 296 2.72 -5.09 -21.27
N VAL A 297 2.34 -4.75 -20.04
CA VAL A 297 1.84 -5.73 -19.09
C VAL A 297 0.54 -6.37 -19.57
N LEU A 298 -0.43 -5.57 -20.04
CA LEU A 298 -1.70 -6.08 -20.55
C LEU A 298 -1.54 -6.94 -21.80
N SER A 299 -0.60 -6.60 -22.69
CA SER A 299 -0.32 -7.40 -23.89
C SER A 299 0.24 -8.79 -23.55
N ALA A 300 0.98 -8.90 -22.45
CA ALA A 300 1.56 -10.16 -22.00
C ALA A 300 0.58 -11.04 -21.18
N VAL A 301 -0.44 -10.43 -20.51
CA VAL A 301 -1.40 -11.15 -19.66
C VAL A 301 -2.09 -12.34 -20.35
N PRO A 302 -2.55 -12.29 -21.63
CA PRO A 302 -3.28 -13.42 -22.24
C PRO A 302 -2.51 -14.74 -22.19
N GLY A 303 -1.18 -14.72 -22.30
CA GLY A 303 -0.34 -15.92 -22.22
C GLY A 303 -0.28 -16.58 -20.84
N HIS A 304 -0.66 -15.83 -19.78
CA HIS A 304 -0.54 -16.25 -18.40
C HIS A 304 -1.80 -15.93 -17.56
N PHE A 305 -2.94 -15.76 -18.21
CA PHE A 305 -4.16 -15.19 -17.63
C PHE A 305 -4.64 -15.87 -16.34
N LEU A 306 -4.59 -17.21 -16.28
CA LEU A 306 -5.19 -17.95 -15.16
C LEU A 306 -4.34 -17.90 -13.88
N PHE A 307 -3.03 -18.14 -13.99
CA PHE A 307 -2.13 -18.28 -12.84
C PHE A 307 -0.94 -17.31 -12.86
N GLY A 308 -0.84 -16.44 -13.86
CA GLY A 308 0.27 -15.49 -13.98
C GLY A 308 1.61 -16.14 -14.33
N THR A 309 2.68 -15.35 -14.23
CA THR A 309 4.06 -15.77 -14.51
C THR A 309 4.81 -16.30 -13.28
N GLY A 310 4.24 -16.14 -12.10
CA GLY A 310 4.87 -16.36 -10.80
C GLY A 310 5.13 -15.04 -10.05
N PRO A 311 5.04 -15.05 -8.70
CA PRO A 311 5.29 -13.87 -7.88
C PRO A 311 6.66 -13.24 -8.16
N ASP A 312 6.68 -11.91 -8.38
CA ASP A 312 7.88 -11.07 -8.58
C ASP A 312 8.80 -11.51 -9.73
N THR A 313 8.23 -11.95 -10.86
CA THR A 313 8.97 -12.45 -12.04
C THR A 313 8.93 -11.52 -13.26
N MET A 314 8.33 -10.33 -13.15
CA MET A 314 8.13 -9.41 -14.30
C MET A 314 9.44 -9.06 -15.00
N LEU A 315 10.53 -8.96 -14.26
CA LEU A 315 11.87 -8.69 -14.82
C LEU A 315 12.33 -9.75 -15.82
N TYR A 316 11.83 -10.99 -15.73
CA TYR A 316 12.11 -12.08 -16.64
C TYR A 316 11.14 -12.15 -17.82
N GLY A 317 10.06 -11.37 -17.79
CA GLY A 317 8.99 -11.42 -18.80
C GLY A 317 9.32 -10.90 -20.18
N GLY A 318 10.53 -10.37 -20.39
CA GLY A 318 10.95 -9.85 -21.68
C GLY A 318 10.16 -8.63 -22.16
N LEU A 319 9.53 -7.88 -21.24
CA LEU A 319 8.78 -6.67 -21.57
C LEU A 319 9.74 -5.59 -22.13
N GLU A 320 9.26 -4.81 -23.08
CA GLU A 320 10.06 -3.75 -23.69
C GLU A 320 10.39 -2.66 -22.66
N ALA A 321 11.65 -2.25 -22.61
CA ALA A 321 12.12 -1.20 -21.75
C ALA A 321 11.35 0.11 -22.03
N PHE A 322 11.02 0.84 -20.98
CA PHE A 322 10.45 2.17 -21.13
C PHE A 322 11.54 3.23 -21.16
N THR A 323 11.28 4.31 -21.91
CA THR A 323 12.13 5.48 -21.94
C THR A 323 11.39 6.66 -21.35
N ARG A 324 12.05 7.43 -20.48
CA ARG A 324 11.54 8.71 -19.98
C ARG A 324 12.65 9.75 -20.01
N TYR A 325 12.28 10.97 -20.31
CA TYR A 325 13.17 12.10 -20.09
C TYR A 325 13.17 12.48 -18.60
N ASP A 326 14.35 12.60 -18.01
CA ASP A 326 14.52 13.01 -16.63
C ASP A 326 15.15 14.41 -16.60
N GLU A 327 14.39 15.40 -16.14
CA GLU A 327 14.83 16.80 -16.12
C GLU A 327 16.03 17.00 -15.20
N SER A 328 16.13 16.25 -14.11
CA SER A 328 17.24 16.34 -13.15
C SER A 328 18.57 15.85 -13.73
N LEU A 329 18.50 14.88 -14.65
CA LEU A 329 19.67 14.34 -15.34
C LEU A 329 19.94 15.04 -16.69
N GLY A 330 18.99 15.86 -17.17
CA GLY A 330 19.05 16.45 -18.50
C GLY A 330 19.14 15.41 -19.64
N GLY A 331 18.61 14.20 -19.44
CA GLY A 331 18.77 13.06 -20.34
C GLY A 331 17.65 12.03 -20.29
N THR A 332 17.71 11.06 -21.21
CA THR A 332 16.74 9.98 -21.28
C THR A 332 17.19 8.79 -20.45
N ILE A 333 16.35 8.34 -19.53
CA ILE A 333 16.54 7.10 -18.77
C ILE A 333 15.85 5.96 -19.53
N ILE A 334 16.56 4.83 -19.65
CA ILE A 334 16.01 3.57 -20.14
C ILE A 334 15.85 2.65 -18.93
N GLY A 335 14.60 2.32 -18.59
CA GLY A 335 14.27 1.46 -17.45
C GLY A 335 13.70 0.12 -17.87
N ARG A 336 14.11 -0.97 -17.21
CA ARG A 336 13.44 -2.27 -17.36
C ARG A 336 12.16 -2.25 -16.56
N ILE A 337 11.12 -2.90 -17.09
CA ILE A 337 9.84 -3.04 -16.40
C ILE A 337 9.98 -4.21 -15.42
N ASP A 338 9.98 -3.90 -14.13
CA ASP A 338 10.03 -4.88 -13.03
C ASP A 338 8.74 -4.85 -12.16
N VAL A 339 7.89 -3.83 -12.36
CA VAL A 339 6.61 -3.64 -11.66
C VAL A 339 5.64 -2.84 -12.54
N ALA A 340 4.35 -3.16 -12.45
CA ALA A 340 3.32 -2.51 -13.25
C ALA A 340 2.96 -1.08 -12.79
N HIS A 341 3.44 -0.59 -11.65
CA HIS A 341 2.96 0.65 -11.00
C HIS A 341 1.42 0.73 -10.89
N ASN A 342 0.80 -0.43 -10.76
CA ASN A 342 -0.60 -0.66 -10.47
C ASN A 342 -0.67 -2.02 -9.78
N GLU A 343 -1.00 -2.03 -8.49
CA GLU A 343 -0.97 -3.26 -7.67
C GLU A 343 -1.90 -4.34 -8.23
N TYR A 344 -3.05 -3.94 -8.78
CA TYR A 344 -4.02 -4.88 -9.33
C TYR A 344 -3.52 -5.53 -10.62
N LEU A 345 -2.91 -4.77 -11.52
CA LEU A 345 -2.26 -5.30 -12.72
C LEU A 345 -1.04 -6.14 -12.36
N ASN A 346 -0.33 -5.74 -11.32
CA ASN A 346 0.82 -6.50 -10.81
C ASN A 346 0.39 -7.90 -10.34
N ILE A 347 -0.69 -7.98 -9.56
CA ILE A 347 -1.28 -9.26 -9.13
C ILE A 347 -1.76 -10.06 -10.34
N LEU A 348 -2.44 -9.43 -11.30
CA LEU A 348 -2.91 -10.11 -12.51
C LEU A 348 -1.78 -10.73 -13.32
N TYR A 349 -0.70 -9.98 -13.54
CA TYR A 349 0.46 -10.45 -14.29
C TYR A 349 1.20 -11.57 -13.57
N HIS A 350 1.49 -11.37 -12.28
CA HIS A 350 2.29 -12.30 -11.49
C HIS A 350 1.53 -13.55 -11.04
N GLN A 351 0.25 -13.40 -10.66
CA GLN A 351 -0.50 -14.45 -9.94
C GLN A 351 -1.80 -14.86 -10.65
N GLY A 352 -2.17 -14.15 -11.71
CA GLY A 352 -3.32 -14.44 -12.56
C GLY A 352 -4.67 -13.98 -12.00
N ILE A 353 -5.72 -14.26 -12.79
CA ILE A 353 -7.06 -13.75 -12.52
C ILE A 353 -7.70 -14.31 -11.24
N PHE A 354 -7.39 -15.56 -10.88
CA PHE A 354 -7.96 -16.16 -9.67
C PHE A 354 -7.41 -15.51 -8.40
N ALA A 355 -6.11 -15.20 -8.37
CA ALA A 355 -5.50 -14.47 -7.27
C ALA A 355 -6.03 -13.04 -7.19
N LEU A 356 -6.12 -12.34 -8.33
CA LEU A 356 -6.70 -10.99 -8.39
C LEU A 356 -8.16 -10.98 -7.91
N ALA A 357 -8.99 -11.93 -8.36
CA ALA A 357 -10.38 -12.03 -7.93
C ALA A 357 -10.50 -12.29 -6.42
N ALA A 358 -9.63 -13.14 -5.87
CA ALA A 358 -9.57 -13.37 -4.43
C ALA A 358 -9.11 -12.12 -3.66
N TYR A 359 -8.08 -11.42 -4.11
CA TYR A 359 -7.63 -10.18 -3.50
C TYR A 359 -8.71 -9.09 -3.52
N LEU A 360 -9.33 -8.84 -4.67
CA LEU A 360 -10.44 -7.89 -4.81
C LEU A 360 -11.67 -8.31 -4.00
N GLY A 361 -11.93 -9.61 -3.89
CA GLY A 361 -12.98 -10.15 -3.03
C GLY A 361 -12.76 -9.82 -1.54
N ALA A 362 -11.51 -9.90 -1.06
CA ALA A 362 -11.17 -9.50 0.30
C ALA A 362 -11.39 -7.99 0.52
N LEU A 363 -10.97 -7.15 -0.43
CA LEU A 363 -11.19 -5.70 -0.38
C LEU A 363 -12.67 -5.35 -0.44
N ALA A 364 -13.45 -6.01 -1.30
CA ALA A 364 -14.90 -5.80 -1.41
C ALA A 364 -15.64 -6.20 -0.13
N ALA A 365 -15.25 -7.32 0.50
CA ALA A 365 -15.79 -7.74 1.80
C ALA A 365 -15.48 -6.71 2.90
N ALA A 366 -14.24 -6.18 2.94
CA ALA A 366 -13.85 -5.12 3.85
C ALA A 366 -14.64 -3.82 3.59
N ALA A 367 -14.77 -3.39 2.33
CA ALA A 367 -15.54 -2.21 1.97
C ALA A 367 -17.03 -2.34 2.37
N LYS A 368 -17.65 -3.51 2.16
CA LYS A 368 -19.02 -3.79 2.59
C LYS A 368 -19.17 -3.66 4.12
N LYS A 369 -18.24 -4.22 4.89
CA LYS A 369 -18.22 -4.08 6.36
C LYS A 369 -18.06 -2.62 6.76
N TRP A 370 -17.12 -1.88 6.15
CA TRP A 370 -16.90 -0.47 6.44
C TRP A 370 -18.15 0.38 6.20
N LEU A 371 -18.82 0.22 5.06
CA LEU A 371 -20.06 0.95 4.74
C LEU A 371 -21.18 0.64 5.73
N ARG A 372 -21.29 -0.62 6.20
CA ARG A 372 -22.32 -1.04 7.15
C ARG A 372 -22.07 -0.52 8.56
N ASP A 373 -20.84 -0.55 9.06
CA ASP A 373 -20.54 -0.45 10.48
C ASP A 373 -19.84 0.86 10.88
N SER A 374 -19.28 1.62 9.92
CA SER A 374 -18.52 2.86 10.20
C SER A 374 -19.32 3.94 10.91
N GLY A 375 -20.62 3.99 10.71
CA GLY A 375 -21.51 4.93 11.43
C GLY A 375 -21.58 4.67 12.94
N ARG A 376 -21.44 3.40 13.35
CA ARG A 376 -21.60 2.94 14.74
C ARG A 376 -20.29 2.66 15.45
N ASN A 377 -19.28 2.21 14.74
CA ASN A 377 -17.98 1.80 15.27
C ASN A 377 -16.88 2.74 14.77
N ALA A 378 -16.32 3.56 15.67
CA ALA A 378 -15.27 4.51 15.35
C ALA A 378 -13.99 3.82 14.82
N LEU A 379 -13.65 2.64 15.33
CA LEU A 379 -12.48 1.89 14.89
C LEU A 379 -12.66 1.38 13.45
N VAL A 380 -13.85 0.84 13.13
CA VAL A 380 -14.22 0.45 11.75
C VAL A 380 -14.14 1.66 10.82
N ALA A 381 -14.63 2.83 11.27
CA ALA A 381 -14.57 4.05 10.48
C ALA A 381 -13.11 4.43 10.15
N VAL A 382 -12.23 4.46 11.15
CA VAL A 382 -10.81 4.85 10.99
C VAL A 382 -10.08 3.85 10.10
N LEU A 383 -10.09 2.57 10.47
CA LEU A 383 -9.31 1.54 9.74
C LEU A 383 -9.82 1.33 8.32
N GLY A 384 -11.14 1.39 8.10
CA GLY A 384 -11.70 1.29 6.75
C GLY A 384 -11.36 2.49 5.87
N THR A 385 -11.25 3.69 6.45
CA THR A 385 -10.74 4.88 5.72
C THR A 385 -9.28 4.69 5.29
N MET A 386 -8.42 4.16 6.17
CA MET A 386 -7.04 3.83 5.82
C MET A 386 -6.98 2.86 4.64
N LEU A 387 -7.76 1.77 4.70
CA LEU A 387 -7.82 0.77 3.63
C LEU A 387 -8.34 1.34 2.31
N LEU A 388 -9.35 2.23 2.34
CA LEU A 388 -9.87 2.88 1.14
C LEU A 388 -8.82 3.80 0.50
N CYS A 389 -8.18 4.66 1.29
CA CYS A 389 -7.15 5.57 0.78
C CYS A 389 -5.97 4.80 0.15
N TYR A 390 -5.51 3.74 0.81
CA TYR A 390 -4.49 2.86 0.26
C TYR A 390 -4.96 2.16 -1.02
N GLY A 391 -6.16 1.58 -1.04
CA GLY A 391 -6.71 0.88 -2.20
C GLY A 391 -6.86 1.78 -3.44
N ILE A 392 -7.18 3.06 -3.26
CA ILE A 392 -7.21 4.05 -4.35
C ILE A 392 -5.78 4.34 -4.83
N GLN A 393 -4.83 4.56 -3.91
CA GLN A 393 -3.43 4.79 -4.27
C GLN A 393 -2.81 3.58 -4.98
N ALA A 394 -3.16 2.36 -4.58
CA ALA A 394 -2.68 1.10 -5.16
C ALA A 394 -2.98 0.96 -6.67
N PHE A 395 -3.95 1.70 -7.21
CA PHE A 395 -4.20 1.77 -8.65
C PHE A 395 -3.07 2.50 -9.40
N PHE A 396 -2.33 3.38 -8.72
CA PHE A 396 -1.22 4.15 -9.28
C PHE A 396 0.13 3.81 -8.62
N GLY A 397 0.16 2.78 -7.80
CA GLY A 397 1.33 2.36 -7.05
C GLY A 397 1.50 0.85 -7.08
N PHE A 398 2.37 0.36 -6.24
CA PHE A 398 2.63 -1.08 -6.10
C PHE A 398 2.86 -1.43 -4.64
N SER A 399 2.57 -2.68 -4.30
CA SER A 399 2.84 -3.26 -2.99
C SER A 399 4.30 -3.67 -2.88
N MET A 400 4.91 -3.44 -1.72
CA MET A 400 6.25 -3.90 -1.39
C MET A 400 6.41 -4.03 0.13
N ILE A 401 7.40 -4.82 0.56
CA ILE A 401 7.74 -5.03 1.98
C ILE A 401 7.80 -3.75 2.82
N MET A 402 8.07 -2.59 2.22
CA MET A 402 8.12 -1.31 2.91
C MET A 402 6.75 -0.83 3.38
N THR A 403 5.67 -1.19 2.69
CA THR A 403 4.30 -0.69 2.94
C THR A 403 3.29 -1.79 3.18
N ALA A 404 3.39 -2.93 2.48
CA ALA A 404 2.48 -4.05 2.59
C ALA A 404 2.24 -4.55 4.03
N PRO A 405 3.25 -4.66 4.91
CA PRO A 405 3.01 -5.05 6.29
C PRO A 405 2.01 -4.16 7.04
N TYR A 406 2.05 -2.84 6.78
CA TYR A 406 1.11 -1.90 7.40
C TYR A 406 -0.31 -2.07 6.87
N PHE A 407 -0.45 -2.34 5.56
CA PHE A 407 -1.74 -2.64 4.95
C PHE A 407 -2.36 -3.92 5.55
N TYR A 408 -1.62 -5.03 5.60
CA TYR A 408 -2.12 -6.29 6.15
C TYR A 408 -2.40 -6.23 7.65
N LEU A 409 -1.59 -5.49 8.42
CA LEU A 409 -1.86 -5.21 9.83
C LEU A 409 -3.15 -4.39 10.01
N THR A 410 -3.34 -3.35 9.20
CA THR A 410 -4.56 -2.53 9.23
C THR A 410 -5.79 -3.38 8.89
N LEU A 411 -5.70 -4.23 7.85
CA LEU A 411 -6.77 -5.12 7.45
C LEU A 411 -7.11 -6.16 8.54
N ALA A 412 -6.10 -6.68 9.25
CA ALA A 412 -6.27 -7.61 10.35
C ALA A 412 -7.01 -6.98 11.54
N LEU A 413 -6.59 -5.78 11.93
CA LEU A 413 -7.22 -5.03 13.02
C LEU A 413 -8.63 -4.58 12.64
N PHE A 414 -8.84 -4.21 11.38
CA PHE A 414 -10.15 -3.89 10.82
C PHE A 414 -11.08 -5.12 10.85
N ASP A 415 -10.61 -6.28 10.41
CA ASP A 415 -11.41 -7.51 10.40
C ASP A 415 -11.78 -7.95 11.82
N LYS A 416 -10.90 -7.72 12.80
CA LYS A 416 -11.14 -8.00 14.22
C LYS A 416 -12.16 -7.06 14.87
N SER A 417 -12.37 -5.87 14.38
CA SER A 417 -13.15 -4.79 15.05
C SER A 417 -14.67 -5.08 15.23
N ASP A 418 -15.13 -6.30 14.90
CA ASP A 418 -16.50 -6.77 15.18
C ASP A 418 -16.64 -7.48 16.53
N VAL A 419 -15.55 -7.75 17.24
CA VAL A 419 -15.48 -8.47 18.51
C VAL A 419 -15.21 -7.44 19.65
#